data_61da4dbb1fd88a5476c2e83b39b4784f
#
_entry.id   61da4dbb1fd88a5476c2e83b39b4784f
#
_cell.length_a   1.000
_cell.length_b   1.000
_cell.length_c   1.000
_cell.angle_alpha   90.00
_cell.angle_beta   90.00
_cell.angle_gamma   90.00
#
_symmetry.space_group_name_H-M   'P 1'
#
loop_
_entity.id
_entity.type
_entity.pdbx_description
1 polymer ?
#
loop_
_entity_poly.entity_id
_entity_poly.type
_entity_poly.pdbx_seq_one_letter_code
_entity_poly.pdbx_strand_id
1 'polypeptide(L)'
;MGVYEELQERGLIAQTTNEEEIKKLVNEGKAVFYIGFDPTADSLHVGHFMALCLMKRLQMAGNRPIALIGGGTAMIGDPSGKTDMRKMMTKETIQHNCDCFKKQMSRFIEFGEGKAMMVNNADWLLNLNYVELLREVGACFSVNLSLIHISEPTRLR
;
A
#
# COMPACT_ATOMS: atom_id res chain seq x y z
N MET A 1 -8.16 21.42 -14.64
CA MET A 1 -6.93 20.67 -14.32
C MET A 1 -7.34 19.43 -13.54
N GLY A 2 -6.95 18.25 -13.99
CA GLY A 2 -7.25 16.98 -13.30
C GLY A 2 -6.32 16.75 -12.11
N VAL A 3 -6.67 15.79 -11.28
CA VAL A 3 -5.83 15.45 -10.10
C VAL A 3 -4.47 14.91 -10.50
N TYR A 4 -4.34 14.25 -11.66
CA TYR A 4 -3.06 13.76 -12.16
C TYR A 4 -2.10 14.92 -12.46
N GLU A 5 -2.57 15.94 -13.19
CA GLU A 5 -1.78 17.12 -13.50
C GLU A 5 -1.38 17.88 -12.22
N GLU A 6 -2.28 17.99 -11.25
CA GLU A 6 -1.95 18.61 -9.96
C GLU A 6 -0.81 17.86 -9.25
N LEU A 7 -0.86 16.52 -9.22
CA LEU A 7 0.19 15.71 -8.63
C LEU A 7 1.53 15.85 -9.38
N GLN A 8 1.48 15.94 -10.69
CA GLN A 8 2.66 16.12 -11.55
C GLN A 8 3.31 17.48 -11.32
N GLU A 9 2.53 18.57 -11.32
CA GLU A 9 3.03 19.92 -11.04
C GLU A 9 3.65 20.08 -9.65
N ARG A 10 3.16 19.29 -8.68
CA ARG A 10 3.73 19.25 -7.33
C ARG A 10 4.95 18.36 -7.18
N GLY A 11 5.38 17.67 -8.25
CA GLY A 11 6.49 16.73 -8.22
C GLY A 11 6.22 15.47 -7.38
N LEU A 12 4.96 15.08 -7.24
CA LEU A 12 4.54 13.92 -6.44
C LEU A 12 4.48 12.62 -7.26
N ILE A 13 4.67 12.70 -8.57
CA ILE A 13 4.74 11.54 -9.47
C ILE A 13 6.21 11.37 -9.87
N ALA A 14 6.84 10.33 -9.35
CA ALA A 14 8.22 10.01 -9.70
C ALA A 14 8.28 9.12 -10.95
N GLN A 15 7.40 8.12 -11.04
CA GLN A 15 7.40 7.14 -12.11
C GLN A 15 6.02 6.50 -12.25
N THR A 16 5.64 6.14 -13.47
CA THR A 16 4.41 5.41 -13.78
C THR A 16 4.70 4.27 -14.74
N THR A 17 3.91 3.20 -14.68
CA THR A 17 4.03 2.05 -15.59
C THR A 17 3.32 2.28 -16.90
N ASN A 18 2.19 3.00 -16.89
CA ASN A 18 1.40 3.39 -18.06
C ASN A 18 0.75 4.75 -17.79
N GLU A 19 1.44 5.82 -18.22
CA GLU A 19 1.03 7.19 -17.90
C GLU A 19 -0.34 7.54 -18.45
N GLU A 20 -0.62 7.21 -19.71
CA GLU A 20 -1.88 7.60 -20.37
C GLU A 20 -3.09 6.94 -19.73
N GLU A 21 -3.00 5.67 -19.44
CA GLU A 21 -4.10 4.91 -18.81
C GLU A 21 -4.33 5.35 -17.37
N ILE A 22 -3.26 5.48 -16.58
CA ILE A 22 -3.33 5.94 -15.17
C ILE A 22 -3.93 7.33 -15.11
N LYS A 23 -3.45 8.26 -15.92
CA LYS A 23 -3.95 9.63 -16.01
C LYS A 23 -5.43 9.67 -16.33
N LYS A 24 -5.88 8.90 -17.32
CA LYS A 24 -7.28 8.81 -17.70
C LYS A 24 -8.14 8.29 -16.54
N LEU A 25 -7.78 7.14 -15.97
CA LEU A 25 -8.55 6.51 -14.89
C LEU A 25 -8.64 7.41 -13.64
N VAL A 26 -7.52 8.00 -13.24
CA VAL A 26 -7.42 8.84 -12.06
C VAL A 26 -8.19 10.14 -12.21
N ASN A 27 -8.11 10.80 -13.39
CA ASN A 27 -8.85 12.03 -13.66
C ASN A 27 -10.35 11.81 -13.84
N GLU A 28 -10.76 10.63 -14.33
CA GLU A 28 -12.18 10.26 -14.45
C GLU A 28 -12.81 9.80 -13.12
N GLY A 29 -12.02 9.69 -12.05
CA GLY A 29 -12.50 9.20 -10.74
C GLY A 29 -12.89 7.73 -10.75
N LYS A 30 -12.33 6.93 -11.65
CA LYS A 30 -12.66 5.52 -11.85
C LYS A 30 -11.59 4.57 -11.31
N ALA A 31 -10.46 5.10 -10.87
CA ALA A 31 -9.39 4.26 -10.36
C ALA A 31 -9.75 3.65 -9.01
N VAL A 32 -9.52 2.33 -8.91
CA VAL A 32 -9.42 1.62 -7.63
C VAL A 32 -7.94 1.39 -7.40
N PHE A 33 -7.41 1.88 -6.29
CA PHE A 33 -5.98 1.82 -6.00
C PHE A 33 -5.73 1.46 -4.54
N TYR A 34 -4.57 0.91 -4.25
CA TYR A 34 -4.19 0.61 -2.87
C TYR A 34 -2.86 1.26 -2.49
N ILE A 35 -2.70 1.48 -1.20
CA ILE A 35 -1.42 1.79 -0.57
C ILE A 35 -1.24 0.85 0.62
N GLY A 36 -0.06 0.24 0.72
CA GLY A 36 0.31 -0.70 1.78
C GLY A 36 0.78 0.01 3.05
N PHE A 37 0.38 -0.54 4.20
CA PHE A 37 0.76 -0.06 5.53
C PHE A 37 1.12 -1.25 6.41
N ASP A 38 2.34 -1.27 6.94
CA ASP A 38 2.77 -2.31 7.86
C ASP A 38 2.40 -1.96 9.30
N PRO A 39 1.60 -2.80 9.99
CA PRO A 39 1.11 -2.51 11.34
C PRO A 39 2.16 -2.85 12.41
N THR A 40 3.35 -2.24 12.29
CA THR A 40 4.51 -2.50 13.17
C THR A 40 4.46 -1.73 14.49
N ALA A 41 3.52 -0.82 14.63
CA ALA A 41 3.25 -0.01 15.83
C ALA A 41 1.76 0.36 15.91
N ASP A 42 1.32 0.86 17.04
CA ASP A 42 -0.05 1.32 17.26
C ASP A 42 -0.34 2.73 16.72
N SER A 43 0.68 3.39 16.18
CA SER A 43 0.56 4.74 15.65
C SER A 43 1.17 4.89 14.26
N LEU A 44 0.53 5.72 13.44
CA LEU A 44 1.04 6.17 12.17
C LEU A 44 2.17 7.18 12.37
N HIS A 45 3.13 7.18 11.47
CA HIS A 45 4.23 8.15 11.45
C HIS A 45 4.15 9.06 10.20
N VAL A 46 5.09 10.00 10.07
CA VAL A 46 5.08 11.00 8.99
C VAL A 46 5.07 10.37 7.58
N GLY A 47 5.73 9.25 7.36
CA GLY A 47 5.69 8.54 6.07
C GLY A 47 4.28 8.06 5.72
N HIS A 48 3.56 7.52 6.71
CA HIS A 48 2.15 7.14 6.52
C HIS A 48 1.25 8.37 6.27
N PHE A 49 1.53 9.50 6.90
CA PHE A 49 0.80 10.74 6.68
C PHE A 49 0.90 11.21 5.23
N MET A 50 2.08 11.15 4.61
CA MET A 50 2.25 11.49 3.19
C MET A 50 1.41 10.59 2.29
N ALA A 51 1.42 9.28 2.54
CA ALA A 51 0.60 8.31 1.81
C ALA A 51 -0.92 8.61 1.97
N LEU A 52 -1.36 8.94 3.18
CA LEU A 52 -2.75 9.30 3.46
C LEU A 52 -3.17 10.61 2.79
N CYS A 53 -2.28 11.59 2.69
CA CYS A 53 -2.53 12.82 1.93
C CYS A 53 -2.77 12.52 0.44
N LEU A 54 -1.99 11.61 -0.16
CA LEU A 54 -2.20 11.16 -1.52
C LEU A 54 -3.54 10.43 -1.65
N MET A 55 -3.83 9.47 -0.75
CA MET A 55 -5.11 8.76 -0.75
C MET A 55 -6.30 9.72 -0.66
N LYS A 56 -6.21 10.72 0.22
CA LYS A 56 -7.26 11.74 0.37
C LYS A 56 -7.48 12.53 -0.91
N ARG A 57 -6.41 12.99 -1.57
CA ARG A 57 -6.52 13.75 -2.83
C ARG A 57 -7.19 12.93 -3.92
N LEU A 58 -6.76 11.69 -4.10
CA LEU A 58 -7.35 10.79 -5.08
C LEU A 58 -8.81 10.44 -4.74
N GLN A 59 -9.14 10.26 -3.46
CA GLN A 59 -10.52 10.03 -3.02
C GLN A 59 -11.40 11.25 -3.30
N MET A 60 -10.92 12.44 -3.03
CA MET A 60 -11.66 13.70 -3.34
C MET A 60 -11.92 13.87 -4.84
N ALA A 61 -11.06 13.31 -5.68
CA ALA A 61 -11.24 13.26 -7.13
C ALA A 61 -12.16 12.11 -7.60
N GLY A 62 -12.83 11.40 -6.67
CA GLY A 62 -13.78 10.34 -6.97
C GLY A 62 -13.20 8.93 -7.02
N ASN A 63 -11.89 8.78 -6.87
CA ASN A 63 -11.25 7.47 -6.91
C ASN A 63 -11.46 6.69 -5.60
N ARG A 64 -11.35 5.36 -5.66
CA ARG A 64 -11.64 4.47 -4.53
C ARG A 64 -10.36 3.91 -3.91
N PRO A 65 -9.93 4.41 -2.75
CA PRO A 65 -8.73 3.93 -2.07
C PRO A 65 -8.98 2.62 -1.31
N ILE A 66 -7.98 1.77 -1.29
CA ILE A 66 -7.89 0.57 -0.45
C ILE A 66 -6.68 0.76 0.47
N ALA A 67 -6.91 0.84 1.78
CA ALA A 67 -5.85 0.77 2.78
C ALA A 67 -5.48 -0.71 2.99
N LEU A 68 -4.37 -1.14 2.41
CA LEU A 68 -3.89 -2.52 2.49
C LEU A 68 -2.99 -2.67 3.72
N ILE A 69 -3.46 -3.39 4.71
CA ILE A 69 -2.68 -3.67 5.92
C ILE A 69 -1.84 -4.93 5.74
N GLY A 70 -0.55 -4.80 6.00
CA GLY A 70 0.44 -5.88 5.91
C GLY A 70 0.45 -6.81 7.12
N GLY A 71 -0.71 -7.27 7.61
CA GLY A 71 -0.77 -8.12 8.81
C GLY A 71 -0.09 -9.48 8.63
N GLY A 72 -0.23 -10.10 7.48
CA GLY A 72 0.45 -11.37 7.17
C GLY A 72 1.96 -11.18 6.97
N THR A 73 2.36 -10.14 6.24
CA THR A 73 3.79 -9.82 6.01
C THR A 73 4.49 -9.36 7.28
N ALA A 74 3.81 -8.65 8.17
CA ALA A 74 4.34 -8.24 9.47
C ALA A 74 4.68 -9.42 10.39
N MET A 75 4.03 -10.58 10.20
CA MET A 75 4.35 -11.81 10.95
C MET A 75 5.69 -12.42 10.53
N ILE A 76 6.11 -12.19 9.29
CA ILE A 76 7.38 -12.72 8.77
C ILE A 76 8.55 -11.84 9.25
N GLY A 77 8.31 -10.54 9.44
CA GLY A 77 9.35 -9.54 9.68
C GLY A 77 10.01 -9.07 8.38
N ASP A 78 10.35 -7.80 8.32
CA ASP A 78 11.10 -7.25 7.19
C ASP A 78 12.59 -7.25 7.50
N PRO A 79 13.43 -8.02 6.76
CA PRO A 79 14.88 -8.05 6.96
C PRO A 79 15.59 -6.81 6.40
N SER A 80 14.86 -5.86 5.75
CA SER A 80 15.48 -4.73 5.07
C SER A 80 16.14 -3.75 6.03
N GLY A 81 17.45 -3.85 6.17
CA GLY A 81 18.33 -2.76 6.59
C GLY A 81 18.59 -2.57 8.08
N LYS A 82 18.17 -3.46 8.99
CA LYS A 82 18.55 -3.42 10.40
C LYS A 82 19.01 -4.76 10.90
N THR A 83 20.14 -4.79 11.56
CA THR A 83 20.81 -5.97 12.17
C THR A 83 20.03 -6.59 13.34
N ASP A 84 19.05 -5.90 13.87
CA ASP A 84 18.15 -6.45 14.88
C ASP A 84 16.94 -7.08 14.21
N MET A 85 16.83 -8.41 14.33
CA MET A 85 15.62 -9.14 13.97
C MET A 85 14.45 -8.50 14.73
N ARG A 86 13.52 -7.89 13.98
CA ARG A 86 12.27 -7.39 14.59
C ARG A 86 11.62 -8.52 15.35
N LYS A 87 11.27 -8.29 16.61
CA LYS A 87 10.51 -9.27 17.41
C LYS A 87 9.28 -9.66 16.62
N MET A 88 9.10 -10.95 16.39
CA MET A 88 7.87 -11.44 15.74
C MET A 88 6.68 -11.00 16.57
N MET A 89 5.79 -10.25 15.93
CA MET A 89 4.59 -9.76 16.59
C MET A 89 3.55 -10.87 16.68
N THR A 90 2.81 -10.90 17.78
CA THR A 90 1.68 -11.81 17.91
C THR A 90 0.49 -11.35 17.07
N LYS A 91 -0.42 -12.25 16.75
CA LYS A 91 -1.65 -11.93 16.01
C LYS A 91 -2.48 -10.87 16.73
N GLU A 92 -2.53 -10.93 18.05
CA GLU A 92 -3.26 -9.99 18.91
C GLU A 92 -2.66 -8.59 18.82
N THR A 93 -1.34 -8.48 18.85
CA THR A 93 -0.64 -7.20 18.69
C THR A 93 -0.89 -6.60 17.31
N ILE A 94 -0.81 -7.43 16.26
CA ILE A 94 -1.10 -6.99 14.87
C ILE A 94 -2.54 -6.50 14.76
N GLN A 95 -3.51 -7.23 15.30
CA GLN A 95 -4.92 -6.83 15.27
C GLN A 95 -5.14 -5.51 16.01
N HIS A 96 -4.55 -5.36 17.20
CA HIS A 96 -4.60 -4.09 17.94
C HIS A 96 -4.06 -2.91 17.10
N ASN A 97 -2.91 -3.09 16.46
CA ASN A 97 -2.30 -2.06 15.62
C ASN A 97 -3.20 -1.74 14.40
N CYS A 98 -3.82 -2.75 13.78
CA CYS A 98 -4.78 -2.56 12.69
C CYS A 98 -5.97 -1.69 13.12
N ASP A 99 -6.52 -1.94 14.30
CA ASP A 99 -7.65 -1.17 14.84
C ASP A 99 -7.23 0.28 15.13
N CYS A 100 -6.03 0.48 15.66
CA CYS A 100 -5.45 1.81 15.86
C CYS A 100 -5.24 2.54 14.54
N PHE A 101 -4.73 1.87 13.51
CA PHE A 101 -4.56 2.43 12.17
C PHE A 101 -5.90 2.85 11.57
N LYS A 102 -6.92 2.00 11.62
CA LYS A 102 -8.25 2.30 11.12
C LYS A 102 -8.81 3.57 11.75
N LYS A 103 -8.71 3.69 13.08
CA LYS A 103 -9.15 4.87 13.82
C LYS A 103 -8.42 6.15 13.39
N GLN A 104 -7.10 6.06 13.18
CA GLN A 104 -6.29 7.20 12.76
C GLN A 104 -6.54 7.58 11.30
N MET A 105 -6.59 6.59 10.39
CA MET A 105 -6.86 6.79 8.96
C MET A 105 -8.23 7.40 8.70
N SER A 106 -9.24 7.05 9.52
CA SER A 106 -10.61 7.59 9.40
C SER A 106 -10.69 9.12 9.60
N ARG A 107 -9.63 9.75 10.09
CA ARG A 107 -9.54 11.21 10.17
C ARG A 107 -9.15 11.85 8.83
N PHE A 108 -8.60 11.07 7.91
CA PHE A 108 -8.10 11.53 6.61
C PHE A 108 -8.98 11.07 5.46
N ILE A 109 -9.31 9.79 5.41
CA ILE A 109 -10.07 9.17 4.34
C ILE A 109 -11.43 8.68 4.85
N GLU A 110 -12.41 8.68 3.97
CA GLU A 110 -13.76 8.25 4.30
C GLU A 110 -13.91 6.77 3.95
N PHE A 111 -14.16 5.94 4.96
CA PHE A 111 -14.48 4.53 4.80
C PHE A 111 -15.99 4.32 4.62
N GLY A 112 -16.38 3.28 3.88
CA GLY A 112 -17.78 2.90 3.70
C GLY A 112 -18.07 2.34 2.31
N GLU A 113 -19.33 2.01 2.08
CA GLU A 113 -19.79 1.52 0.79
C GLU A 113 -19.55 2.55 -0.31
N GLY A 114 -18.91 2.11 -1.41
CA GLY A 114 -18.52 3.00 -2.51
C GLY A 114 -17.36 3.95 -2.22
N LYS A 115 -16.86 3.98 -0.98
CA LYS A 115 -15.74 4.82 -0.52
C LYS A 115 -14.48 3.98 -0.32
N ALA A 116 -13.62 4.36 0.64
CA ALA A 116 -12.45 3.58 0.97
C ALA A 116 -12.81 2.27 1.68
N MET A 117 -11.97 1.25 1.48
CA MET A 117 -12.00 0.03 2.27
C MET A 117 -10.64 -0.22 2.92
N MET A 118 -10.65 -0.95 4.02
CA MET A 118 -9.44 -1.49 4.64
C MET A 118 -9.46 -2.99 4.48
N VAL A 119 -8.36 -3.55 4.01
CA VAL A 119 -8.16 -5.00 3.85
C VAL A 119 -6.85 -5.40 4.52
N ASN A 120 -6.81 -6.62 5.04
CA ASN A 120 -5.61 -7.17 5.68
C ASN A 120 -5.10 -8.34 4.83
N ASN A 121 -3.85 -8.30 4.41
CA ASN A 121 -3.29 -9.38 3.61
C ASN A 121 -3.19 -10.71 4.36
N ALA A 122 -3.24 -10.70 5.69
CA ALA A 122 -3.34 -11.91 6.50
C ALA A 122 -4.56 -12.77 6.16
N ASP A 123 -5.67 -12.15 5.71
CA ASP A 123 -6.93 -12.85 5.43
C ASP A 123 -6.78 -13.89 4.31
N TRP A 124 -5.86 -13.65 3.37
CA TRP A 124 -5.57 -14.59 2.28
C TRP A 124 -4.18 -15.22 2.37
N LEU A 125 -3.13 -14.51 2.82
CA LEU A 125 -1.77 -15.05 2.84
C LEU A 125 -1.61 -16.23 3.81
N LEU A 126 -2.28 -16.19 4.97
CA LEU A 126 -2.13 -17.23 5.98
C LEU A 126 -2.74 -18.58 5.57
N ASN A 127 -3.61 -18.59 4.58
CA ASN A 127 -4.30 -19.78 4.08
C ASN A 127 -3.70 -20.32 2.78
N LEU A 128 -2.67 -19.67 2.23
CA LEU A 128 -2.07 -20.07 0.96
C LEU A 128 -1.14 -21.28 1.12
N ASN A 129 -1.27 -22.23 0.20
CA ASN A 129 -0.26 -23.25 0.01
C ASN A 129 0.90 -22.66 -0.79
N TYR A 130 2.12 -22.77 -0.25
CA TYR A 130 3.32 -22.20 -0.86
C TYR A 130 3.58 -22.71 -2.29
N VAL A 131 3.44 -24.01 -2.54
CA VAL A 131 3.68 -24.61 -3.85
C VAL A 131 2.63 -24.18 -4.87
N GLU A 132 1.37 -24.13 -4.45
CA GLU A 132 0.26 -23.65 -5.32
C GLU A 132 0.44 -22.17 -5.65
N LEU A 133 0.80 -21.35 -4.67
CA LEU A 133 1.11 -19.93 -4.87
C LEU A 133 2.23 -19.74 -5.91
N LEU A 134 3.32 -20.47 -5.78
CA LEU A 134 4.43 -20.37 -6.74
C LEU A 134 4.02 -20.83 -8.15
N ARG A 135 3.21 -21.87 -8.25
CA ARG A 135 2.75 -22.39 -9.54
C ARG A 135 1.77 -21.44 -10.24
N GLU A 136 0.80 -20.89 -9.51
CA GLU A 136 -0.30 -20.13 -10.10
C GLU A 136 0.01 -18.64 -10.18
N VAL A 137 0.52 -18.06 -9.09
CA VAL A 137 0.78 -16.63 -9.00
C VAL A 137 2.21 -16.30 -9.43
N GLY A 138 3.18 -17.15 -9.10
CA GLY A 138 4.58 -16.95 -9.47
C GLY A 138 4.80 -16.83 -10.98
N ALA A 139 4.03 -17.54 -11.79
CA ALA A 139 4.09 -17.44 -13.24
C ALA A 139 3.62 -16.08 -13.80
N CYS A 140 2.84 -15.31 -13.02
CA CYS A 140 2.34 -13.99 -13.40
C CYS A 140 3.36 -12.85 -13.17
N PHE A 141 4.46 -13.13 -12.48
CA PHE A 141 5.49 -12.14 -12.16
C PHE A 141 6.76 -12.38 -12.98
N SER A 142 7.27 -11.34 -13.61
CA SER A 142 8.58 -11.37 -14.24
C SER A 142 9.62 -10.70 -13.33
N VAL A 143 10.85 -11.22 -13.34
CA VAL A 143 11.98 -10.65 -12.59
C VAL A 143 12.24 -9.20 -13.00
N ASN A 144 12.07 -8.87 -14.28
CA ASN A 144 12.27 -7.51 -14.79
C ASN A 144 11.24 -6.53 -14.22
N LEU A 145 9.98 -6.93 -14.10
CA LEU A 145 8.94 -6.08 -13.49
C LEU A 145 9.21 -5.88 -11.99
N SER A 146 9.65 -6.93 -11.31
CA SER A 146 10.05 -6.87 -9.90
C SER A 146 11.25 -5.93 -9.69
N LEU A 147 12.23 -5.95 -10.60
CA LEU A 147 13.40 -5.08 -10.52
C LEU A 147 13.08 -3.60 -10.68
N ILE A 148 12.06 -3.23 -11.46
CA ILE A 148 11.57 -1.84 -11.55
C ILE A 148 11.04 -1.36 -10.18
N HIS A 149 10.44 -2.25 -9.39
CA HIS A 149 9.90 -1.93 -8.07
C HIS A 149 10.94 -2.05 -6.94
N ILE A 150 11.97 -2.86 -7.09
CA ILE A 150 12.97 -3.18 -6.05
C ILE A 150 14.26 -2.37 -6.22
N SER A 151 14.66 -2.08 -7.45
CA SER A 151 15.83 -1.25 -7.69
C SER A 151 15.46 0.21 -7.59
N GLU A 152 15.53 0.76 -6.40
CA GLU A 152 15.84 2.17 -6.29
C GLU A 152 17.23 2.38 -6.91
N PRO A 153 17.34 3.10 -8.03
CA PRO A 153 18.67 3.43 -8.60
C PRO A 153 19.47 4.37 -7.69
N THR A 154 18.90 4.77 -6.57
CA THR A 154 19.45 5.68 -5.57
C THR A 154 19.95 5.02 -4.30
N ARG A 155 19.96 3.71 -4.16
CA ARG A 155 20.86 3.10 -3.19
C ARG A 155 22.30 3.30 -3.67
N LEU A 156 22.74 4.52 -3.57
CA LEU A 156 24.15 4.87 -3.62
C LEU A 156 24.88 3.98 -2.63
N ARG A 157 25.80 3.29 -3.17
CA ARG A 157 26.82 2.46 -2.54
C ARG A 157 27.55 3.23 -1.44
#